data_128c541064f3d6e78c9f8b24f1e37e1d
#
_entry.id   128c541064f3d6e78c9f8b24f1e37e1d
#
_cell.length_a   1.000
_cell.length_b   1.000
_cell.length_c   1.000
_cell.angle_alpha   90.00
_cell.angle_beta   90.00
_cell.angle_gamma   90.00
#
_symmetry.space_group_name_H-M   'P 1'
#
loop_
_entity.id
_entity.type
_entity.pdbx_description
1 polymer ?
#
loop_
_entity_poly.entity_id
_entity_poly.type
_entity_poly.pdbx_seq_one_letter_code
_entity_poly.pdbx_strand_id
1 'polypeptide(L)'
;MSSNNPQTREWQALSNDHHLAPFSDFKQLKEKGPRIITKAHGVYLWDSEGNKILDGMAGLWCVAIGYGRDELADAAAKQMKELPYYNLFFQTAHPPVLELAKVISEVAPAGMNHVFFTGSGSEGNDTMLRMVRHYWAIKGQPNKKTIISRKNGYHGSTVAGASLGGMTYMHEQGDLPIPGITHIAQPYWFGEGGDMSPDEFGVWAANQLEEKILELGVDTVGAFIAEPIQGAGGVIVPPDSYWPRIKEILAKYDILFVADEVICGFGRTGEWFGSDFYDLKPHMMTIAKGLTSGYVPMGGLIVHDDVVAVLNEGGDFNHGFTYSGHPVAAAVALENIRILRDEKIVNRVHDETAPYLQKRLRELADHPLVGEVRGVGMLGAIELVQDKATRKRYEGKGAGMICRTFCFENGLIMRAVGDTMIISPPLVISQAEIDELVTKARQCLDLTLAALQG
;
A
#
# COMPACT_ATOMS: atom_id res chain seq x y z
N MET A 1 25.23 -16.40 0.30
CA MET A 1 26.06 -17.25 1.20
C MET A 1 25.37 -18.59 1.30
N SER A 2 26.09 -19.71 1.10
CA SER A 2 25.50 -21.04 1.29
C SER A 2 25.21 -21.22 2.78
N SER A 3 23.97 -21.52 3.14
CA SER A 3 23.57 -21.83 4.50
C SER A 3 24.32 -23.05 5.04
N ASN A 4 24.70 -23.03 6.31
CA ASN A 4 25.27 -24.21 7.00
C ASN A 4 24.17 -25.14 7.53
N ASN A 5 22.90 -24.68 7.61
CA ASN A 5 21.78 -25.44 8.08
C ASN A 5 21.28 -26.38 6.98
N PRO A 6 21.29 -27.73 7.17
CA PRO A 6 20.83 -28.68 6.16
C PRO A 6 19.38 -28.46 5.74
N GLN A 7 18.50 -28.12 6.67
CA GLN A 7 17.07 -27.89 6.40
C GLN A 7 16.86 -26.62 5.53
N THR A 8 17.64 -25.56 5.78
CA THR A 8 17.59 -24.35 4.94
C THR A 8 18.00 -24.68 3.50
N ARG A 9 19.08 -25.47 3.33
CA ARG A 9 19.53 -25.89 1.99
C ARG A 9 18.46 -26.71 1.25
N GLU A 10 17.79 -27.62 1.95
CA GLU A 10 16.68 -28.39 1.39
C GLU A 10 15.54 -27.47 0.90
N TRP A 11 15.09 -26.52 1.73
CA TRP A 11 14.05 -25.55 1.32
C TRP A 11 14.49 -24.63 0.18
N GLN A 12 15.76 -24.24 0.15
CA GLN A 12 16.31 -23.46 -0.97
C GLN A 12 16.34 -24.27 -2.27
N ALA A 13 16.66 -25.58 -2.20
CA ALA A 13 16.57 -26.48 -3.36
C ALA A 13 15.13 -26.62 -3.84
N LEU A 14 14.17 -26.85 -2.94
CA LEU A 14 12.74 -26.88 -3.29
C LEU A 14 12.28 -25.58 -3.96
N SER A 15 12.74 -24.43 -3.47
CA SER A 15 12.45 -23.14 -4.09
C SER A 15 13.01 -23.04 -5.50
N ASN A 16 14.24 -23.48 -5.72
CA ASN A 16 14.87 -23.43 -7.02
C ASN A 16 14.22 -24.36 -8.05
N ASP A 17 13.72 -25.51 -7.59
CA ASP A 17 13.22 -26.55 -8.47
C ASP A 17 11.71 -26.41 -8.77
N HIS A 18 10.94 -25.79 -7.85
CA HIS A 18 9.48 -25.84 -7.91
C HIS A 18 8.76 -24.51 -7.71
N HIS A 19 9.43 -23.42 -7.27
CA HIS A 19 8.78 -22.18 -6.90
C HIS A 19 9.25 -20.99 -7.75
N LEU A 20 8.32 -20.27 -8.35
CA LEU A 20 8.56 -18.99 -9.03
C LEU A 20 8.16 -17.85 -8.08
N ALA A 21 9.14 -17.20 -7.46
CA ALA A 21 8.90 -16.12 -6.52
C ALA A 21 8.45 -14.84 -7.24
N PRO A 22 7.42 -14.12 -6.72
CA PRO A 22 6.98 -12.85 -7.30
C PRO A 22 8.04 -11.76 -7.13
N PHE A 23 8.06 -10.79 -8.07
CA PHE A 23 9.00 -9.65 -8.07
C PHE A 23 10.47 -10.04 -7.87
N SER A 24 10.93 -11.11 -8.51
CA SER A 24 12.27 -11.66 -8.36
C SER A 24 12.99 -11.82 -9.69
N ASP A 25 14.29 -11.56 -9.68
CA ASP A 25 15.21 -12.06 -10.71
C ASP A 25 15.46 -13.55 -10.43
N PHE A 26 14.92 -14.44 -11.25
CA PHE A 26 14.98 -15.89 -11.04
C PHE A 26 16.41 -16.42 -11.07
N LYS A 27 17.31 -15.82 -11.88
CA LYS A 27 18.71 -16.23 -11.94
C LYS A 27 19.43 -15.89 -10.64
N GLN A 28 19.28 -14.65 -10.15
CA GLN A 28 19.87 -14.23 -8.88
C GLN A 28 19.30 -15.03 -7.70
N LEU A 29 18.00 -15.30 -7.72
CA LEU A 29 17.36 -16.10 -6.67
C LEU A 29 17.91 -17.52 -6.63
N LYS A 30 18.13 -18.15 -7.80
CA LYS A 30 18.75 -19.46 -7.91
C LYS A 30 20.19 -19.48 -7.41
N GLU A 31 20.98 -18.45 -7.70
CA GLU A 31 22.38 -18.33 -7.26
C GLU A 31 22.51 -18.09 -5.75
N LYS A 32 21.65 -17.25 -5.17
CA LYS A 32 21.76 -16.82 -3.76
C LYS A 32 20.89 -17.62 -2.80
N GLY A 33 19.81 -18.25 -3.31
CA GLY A 33 18.73 -18.83 -2.52
C GLY A 33 17.86 -17.78 -1.82
N PRO A 34 16.58 -18.08 -1.55
CA PRO A 34 15.72 -17.22 -0.75
C PRO A 34 16.09 -17.30 0.73
N ARG A 35 15.83 -16.23 1.48
CA ARG A 35 15.77 -16.28 2.95
C ARG A 35 14.48 -16.98 3.34
N ILE A 36 14.58 -18.02 4.17
CA ILE A 36 13.43 -18.81 4.61
C ILE A 36 12.94 -18.27 5.95
N ILE A 37 11.73 -17.72 5.99
CA ILE A 37 11.09 -17.26 7.24
C ILE A 37 10.22 -18.39 7.77
N THR A 38 10.41 -18.75 9.03
CA THR A 38 9.79 -19.93 9.65
C THR A 38 8.85 -19.61 10.79
N LYS A 39 9.00 -18.43 11.41
CA LYS A 39 8.20 -18.03 12.57
C LYS A 39 8.05 -16.51 12.63
N ALA A 40 6.92 -16.06 13.22
CA ALA A 40 6.67 -14.66 13.50
C ALA A 40 5.94 -14.49 14.85
N HIS A 41 6.22 -13.41 15.59
CA HIS A 41 5.51 -13.03 16.80
C HIS A 41 5.72 -11.54 17.12
N GLY A 42 4.65 -10.84 17.51
CA GLY A 42 4.70 -9.40 17.78
C GLY A 42 5.13 -8.62 16.53
N VAL A 43 6.29 -7.98 16.59
CA VAL A 43 6.88 -7.26 15.47
C VAL A 43 8.12 -7.95 14.90
N TYR A 44 8.37 -9.19 15.26
CA TYR A 44 9.57 -9.94 14.89
C TYR A 44 9.27 -11.16 14.04
N LEU A 45 10.23 -11.46 13.17
CA LEU A 45 10.31 -12.68 12.37
C LEU A 45 11.53 -13.50 12.79
N TRP A 46 11.51 -14.79 12.50
CA TRP A 46 12.68 -15.67 12.60
C TRP A 46 12.89 -16.40 11.28
N ASP A 47 14.13 -16.38 10.82
CA ASP A 47 14.51 -17.17 9.67
C ASP A 47 14.89 -18.62 10.07
N SER A 48 15.15 -19.45 9.07
CA SER A 48 15.53 -20.85 9.26
C SER A 48 16.90 -21.04 9.89
N GLU A 49 17.73 -20.00 9.97
CA GLU A 49 19.01 -20.00 10.68
C GLU A 49 18.85 -19.63 12.16
N GLY A 50 17.62 -19.30 12.60
CA GLY A 50 17.34 -18.87 13.96
C GLY A 50 17.54 -17.38 14.23
N ASN A 51 17.87 -16.59 13.22
CA ASN A 51 18.04 -15.15 13.38
C ASN A 51 16.71 -14.47 13.67
N LYS A 52 16.68 -13.66 14.74
CA LYS A 52 15.56 -12.78 15.08
C LYS A 52 15.68 -11.47 14.28
N ILE A 53 14.62 -11.10 13.59
CA ILE A 53 14.60 -9.97 12.65
C ILE A 53 13.44 -9.05 13.02
N LEU A 54 13.72 -7.77 13.25
CA LEU A 54 12.70 -6.74 13.43
C LEU A 54 12.05 -6.42 12.08
N ASP A 55 10.73 -6.55 12.01
CA ASP A 55 9.98 -6.30 10.77
C ASP A 55 9.60 -4.83 10.65
N GLY A 56 10.45 -4.03 10.04
CA GLY A 56 10.20 -2.63 9.74
C GLY A 56 9.23 -2.39 8.58
N MET A 57 8.59 -3.45 8.02
CA MET A 57 7.72 -3.35 6.86
C MET A 57 6.32 -3.95 7.06
N ALA A 58 6.02 -4.47 8.26
CA ALA A 58 4.76 -5.17 8.56
C ALA A 58 4.42 -6.23 7.49
N GLY A 59 5.37 -7.12 7.21
CA GLY A 59 5.35 -8.01 6.06
C GLY A 59 5.48 -7.22 4.76
N LEU A 60 4.37 -6.81 4.20
CA LEU A 60 4.30 -5.90 3.05
C LEU A 60 3.17 -4.87 3.26
N TRP A 61 3.31 -4.03 4.30
CA TRP A 61 2.28 -3.09 4.80
C TRP A 61 0.98 -3.76 5.29
N CYS A 62 1.01 -5.08 5.57
CA CYS A 62 -0.20 -5.84 5.90
C CYS A 62 -0.46 -5.92 7.40
N VAL A 63 0.57 -6.30 8.17
CA VAL A 63 0.45 -6.74 9.56
C VAL A 63 0.28 -5.53 10.50
N ALA A 64 -0.97 -5.09 10.66
CA ALA A 64 -1.30 -3.94 11.51
C ALA A 64 -1.21 -4.27 12.99
N ILE A 65 -1.84 -5.37 13.44
CA ILE A 65 -1.97 -5.75 14.86
C ILE A 65 -0.85 -6.68 15.37
N GLY A 66 0.22 -6.84 14.57
CA GLY A 66 1.33 -7.74 14.89
C GLY A 66 1.06 -9.20 14.53
N TYR A 67 2.10 -10.01 14.68
CA TYR A 67 2.07 -11.45 14.44
C TYR A 67 1.67 -12.24 15.69
N GLY A 68 1.11 -13.44 15.52
CA GLY A 68 0.84 -14.38 16.61
C GLY A 68 -0.39 -14.00 17.44
N ARG A 69 -1.44 -13.43 16.81
CA ARG A 69 -2.74 -13.15 17.43
C ARG A 69 -3.62 -14.40 17.31
N ASP A 70 -3.76 -15.13 18.41
CA ASP A 70 -4.54 -16.37 18.47
C ASP A 70 -6.03 -16.11 18.18
N GLU A 71 -6.54 -14.93 18.53
CA GLU A 71 -7.93 -14.54 18.29
C GLU A 71 -8.32 -14.63 16.81
N LEU A 72 -7.39 -14.24 15.89
CA LEU A 72 -7.64 -14.34 14.44
C LEU A 72 -7.60 -15.80 13.96
N ALA A 73 -6.70 -16.61 14.52
CA ALA A 73 -6.62 -18.03 14.22
C ALA A 73 -7.88 -18.76 14.68
N ASP A 74 -8.38 -18.44 15.89
CA ASP A 74 -9.60 -19.01 16.46
C ASP A 74 -10.84 -18.60 15.66
N ALA A 75 -10.95 -17.33 15.25
CA ALA A 75 -12.02 -16.85 14.39
C ALA A 75 -12.05 -17.61 13.05
N ALA A 76 -10.89 -17.81 12.43
CA ALA A 76 -10.76 -18.59 11.21
C ALA A 76 -11.18 -20.04 11.41
N ALA A 77 -10.67 -20.71 12.46
CA ALA A 77 -10.96 -22.10 12.77
C ALA A 77 -12.45 -22.32 13.06
N LYS A 78 -13.08 -21.41 13.82
CA LYS A 78 -14.52 -21.44 14.12
C LYS A 78 -15.32 -21.34 12.82
N GLN A 79 -15.04 -20.35 11.99
CA GLN A 79 -15.78 -20.13 10.75
C GLN A 79 -15.60 -21.27 9.74
N MET A 80 -14.41 -21.87 9.65
CA MET A 80 -14.17 -23.05 8.81
C MET A 80 -15.01 -24.26 9.20
N LYS A 81 -15.31 -24.42 10.47
CA LYS A 81 -16.15 -25.52 10.98
C LYS A 81 -17.63 -25.28 10.71
N GLU A 82 -18.07 -24.01 10.70
CA GLU A 82 -19.47 -23.64 10.53
C GLU A 82 -19.85 -23.51 9.06
N LEU A 83 -19.15 -22.65 8.30
CA LEU A 83 -19.33 -22.44 6.88
C LEU A 83 -17.96 -22.15 6.25
N PRO A 84 -17.27 -23.18 5.69
CA PRO A 84 -15.93 -23.02 5.13
C PRO A 84 -15.93 -22.17 3.85
N TYR A 85 -16.99 -22.30 3.04
CA TYR A 85 -17.15 -21.53 1.81
C TYR A 85 -18.61 -21.54 1.35
N TYR A 86 -19.09 -20.38 0.88
CA TYR A 86 -20.19 -20.23 -0.06
C TYR A 86 -20.02 -18.94 -0.86
N ASN A 87 -20.53 -18.92 -2.10
CA ASN A 87 -20.39 -17.76 -2.98
C ASN A 87 -21.40 -16.66 -2.64
N LEU A 88 -21.13 -15.43 -3.14
CA LEU A 88 -22.02 -14.26 -3.01
C LEU A 88 -22.80 -13.97 -4.30
N PHE A 89 -22.82 -14.91 -5.26
CA PHE A 89 -23.54 -14.74 -6.53
C PHE A 89 -25.01 -15.16 -6.39
N PHE A 90 -25.80 -14.77 -7.39
CA PHE A 90 -27.19 -15.25 -7.51
C PHE A 90 -28.08 -14.98 -6.29
N GLN A 91 -27.94 -13.75 -5.73
CA GLN A 91 -28.72 -13.28 -4.58
C GLN A 91 -28.48 -14.08 -3.29
N THR A 92 -27.29 -14.63 -3.13
CA THR A 92 -26.87 -15.29 -1.88
C THR A 92 -25.91 -14.41 -1.07
N ALA A 93 -25.93 -14.55 0.24
CA ALA A 93 -25.02 -13.92 1.17
C ALA A 93 -24.87 -14.81 2.41
N HIS A 94 -23.95 -14.46 3.29
CA HIS A 94 -23.74 -15.12 4.58
C HIS A 94 -23.47 -14.09 5.68
N PRO A 95 -23.82 -14.39 6.96
CA PRO A 95 -23.72 -13.41 8.04
C PRO A 95 -22.37 -12.71 8.18
N PRO A 96 -21.21 -13.40 8.18
CA PRO A 96 -19.93 -12.73 8.38
C PRO A 96 -19.64 -11.60 7.37
N VAL A 97 -20.02 -11.77 6.09
CA VAL A 97 -19.75 -10.71 5.09
C VAL A 97 -20.69 -9.51 5.25
N LEU A 98 -21.94 -9.74 5.65
CA LEU A 98 -22.90 -8.66 5.89
C LEU A 98 -22.51 -7.84 7.13
N GLU A 99 -22.13 -8.53 8.20
CA GLU A 99 -21.62 -7.91 9.43
C GLU A 99 -20.33 -7.12 9.14
N LEU A 100 -19.41 -7.68 8.34
CA LEU A 100 -18.18 -7.00 7.96
C LEU A 100 -18.46 -5.73 7.14
N ALA A 101 -19.38 -5.78 6.18
CA ALA A 101 -19.76 -4.60 5.40
C ALA A 101 -20.29 -3.47 6.31
N LYS A 102 -21.13 -3.81 7.30
CA LYS A 102 -21.61 -2.87 8.30
C LYS A 102 -20.45 -2.30 9.14
N VAL A 103 -19.58 -3.15 9.68
CA VAL A 103 -18.47 -2.70 10.55
C VAL A 103 -17.49 -1.81 9.79
N ILE A 104 -17.23 -2.08 8.50
CA ILE A 104 -16.40 -1.22 7.64
C ILE A 104 -17.09 0.15 7.46
N SER A 105 -18.40 0.20 7.18
CA SER A 105 -19.12 1.47 7.01
C SER A 105 -19.11 2.34 8.27
N GLU A 106 -19.00 1.75 9.46
CA GLU A 106 -18.93 2.49 10.73
C GLU A 106 -17.59 3.19 10.97
N VAL A 107 -16.53 2.79 10.26
CA VAL A 107 -15.18 3.38 10.36
C VAL A 107 -14.77 4.14 9.10
N ALA A 108 -15.48 3.96 8.01
CA ALA A 108 -15.24 4.65 6.75
C ALA A 108 -15.72 6.11 6.80
N PRO A 109 -15.19 6.99 5.93
CA PRO A 109 -15.72 8.35 5.78
C PRO A 109 -17.22 8.37 5.50
N ALA A 110 -17.89 9.47 5.89
CA ALA A 110 -19.34 9.62 5.74
C ALA A 110 -19.81 9.37 4.31
N GLY A 111 -20.89 8.60 4.15
CA GLY A 111 -21.47 8.22 2.85
C GLY A 111 -20.81 6.99 2.21
N MET A 112 -19.70 6.48 2.74
CA MET A 112 -19.02 5.28 2.25
C MET A 112 -19.63 4.01 2.86
N ASN A 113 -20.87 3.68 2.46
CA ASN A 113 -21.71 2.70 3.18
C ASN A 113 -21.78 1.31 2.53
N HIS A 114 -21.26 1.14 1.32
CA HIS A 114 -21.41 -0.11 0.58
C HIS A 114 -20.05 -0.73 0.27
N VAL A 115 -19.92 -2.05 0.40
CA VAL A 115 -18.65 -2.75 0.16
C VAL A 115 -18.83 -3.87 -0.86
N PHE A 116 -18.08 -3.80 -1.95
CA PHE A 116 -17.89 -4.90 -2.88
C PHE A 116 -16.61 -5.66 -2.50
N PHE A 117 -16.75 -6.88 -1.98
CA PHE A 117 -15.59 -7.67 -1.53
C PHE A 117 -14.88 -8.38 -2.67
N THR A 118 -13.55 -8.50 -2.53
CA THR A 118 -12.62 -9.16 -3.48
C THR A 118 -11.57 -9.97 -2.72
N GLY A 119 -10.70 -10.71 -3.41
CA GLY A 119 -9.62 -11.46 -2.78
C GLY A 119 -8.34 -10.63 -2.56
N SER A 120 -8.23 -9.45 -3.16
CA SER A 120 -7.03 -8.61 -3.11
C SER A 120 -7.33 -7.15 -3.49
N GLY A 121 -6.37 -6.24 -3.22
CA GLY A 121 -6.45 -4.86 -3.72
C GLY A 121 -6.37 -4.77 -5.24
N SER A 122 -5.64 -5.69 -5.91
CA SER A 122 -5.57 -5.76 -7.38
C SER A 122 -6.96 -6.02 -7.98
N GLU A 123 -7.67 -7.02 -7.45
CA GLU A 123 -9.06 -7.31 -7.84
C GLU A 123 -10.00 -6.16 -7.49
N GLY A 124 -9.76 -5.45 -6.35
CA GLY A 124 -10.50 -4.25 -5.98
C GLY A 124 -10.38 -3.15 -7.04
N ASN A 125 -9.18 -2.92 -7.56
CA ASN A 125 -8.93 -1.93 -8.60
C ASN A 125 -9.46 -2.37 -9.98
N ASP A 126 -9.43 -3.67 -10.31
CA ASP A 126 -10.11 -4.20 -11.50
C ASP A 126 -11.63 -3.98 -11.42
N THR A 127 -12.22 -4.20 -10.23
CA THR A 127 -13.64 -3.94 -9.94
C THR A 127 -13.96 -2.45 -10.10
N MET A 128 -13.13 -1.59 -9.53
CA MET A 128 -13.25 -0.13 -9.62
C MET A 128 -13.27 0.34 -11.09
N LEU A 129 -12.30 -0.10 -11.90
CA LEU A 129 -12.24 0.26 -13.33
C LEU A 129 -13.52 -0.11 -14.07
N ARG A 130 -14.04 -1.30 -13.83
CA ARG A 130 -15.31 -1.74 -14.43
C ARG A 130 -16.49 -0.96 -13.90
N MET A 131 -16.54 -0.68 -12.58
CA MET A 131 -17.64 0.05 -11.95
C MET A 131 -17.70 1.51 -12.40
N VAL A 132 -16.56 2.20 -12.54
CA VAL A 132 -16.50 3.57 -13.09
C VAL A 132 -17.08 3.62 -14.50
N ARG A 133 -16.69 2.69 -15.38
CA ARG A 133 -17.21 2.63 -16.75
C ARG A 133 -18.69 2.31 -16.79
N HIS A 134 -19.16 1.42 -15.94
CA HIS A 134 -20.58 1.08 -15.81
C HIS A 134 -21.41 2.26 -15.29
N TYR A 135 -20.94 2.95 -14.24
CA TYR A 135 -21.55 4.15 -13.71
C TYR A 135 -21.80 5.22 -14.78
N TRP A 136 -20.78 5.56 -15.56
CA TRP A 136 -20.91 6.56 -16.61
C TRP A 136 -21.81 6.10 -17.77
N ALA A 137 -21.82 4.81 -18.09
CA ALA A 137 -22.73 4.26 -19.08
C ALA A 137 -24.19 4.41 -18.65
N ILE A 138 -24.53 4.11 -17.37
CA ILE A 138 -25.88 4.31 -16.81
C ILE A 138 -26.28 5.79 -16.87
N LYS A 139 -25.36 6.71 -16.57
CA LYS A 139 -25.58 8.17 -16.69
C LYS A 139 -25.70 8.68 -18.13
N GLY A 140 -25.67 7.80 -19.14
CA GLY A 140 -25.74 8.19 -20.55
C GLY A 140 -24.46 8.82 -21.09
N GLN A 141 -23.33 8.69 -20.39
CA GLN A 141 -22.02 9.25 -20.74
C GLN A 141 -20.96 8.14 -20.99
N PRO A 142 -21.18 7.17 -21.91
CA PRO A 142 -20.31 6.00 -22.08
C PRO A 142 -18.89 6.34 -22.58
N ASN A 143 -18.66 7.57 -23.03
CA ASN A 143 -17.33 8.06 -23.44
C ASN A 143 -16.45 8.41 -22.23
N LYS A 144 -17.00 8.69 -21.04
CA LYS A 144 -16.26 8.92 -19.78
C LYS A 144 -15.68 7.63 -19.23
N LYS A 145 -14.71 7.05 -19.91
CA LYS A 145 -14.11 5.74 -19.61
C LYS A 145 -12.61 5.77 -19.33
N THR A 146 -11.98 6.93 -19.50
CA THR A 146 -10.55 7.12 -19.26
C THR A 146 -10.33 7.33 -17.75
N ILE A 147 -9.35 6.62 -17.20
CA ILE A 147 -8.89 6.78 -15.82
C ILE A 147 -7.52 7.47 -15.85
N ILE A 148 -7.39 8.53 -15.07
CA ILE A 148 -6.11 9.19 -14.83
C ILE A 148 -5.52 8.65 -13.52
N SER A 149 -4.23 8.33 -13.51
CA SER A 149 -3.46 7.92 -12.34
C SER A 149 -2.16 8.70 -12.25
N ARG A 150 -1.24 8.31 -11.38
CA ARG A 150 0.05 9.00 -11.17
C ARG A 150 1.23 8.10 -11.52
N LYS A 151 2.32 8.69 -12.02
CA LYS A 151 3.62 8.02 -12.14
C LYS A 151 4.03 7.43 -10.77
N ASN A 152 4.70 6.30 -10.78
CA ASN A 152 5.09 5.54 -9.58
C ASN A 152 3.96 5.13 -8.63
N GLY A 153 2.68 5.34 -8.98
CA GLY A 153 1.55 4.75 -8.27
C GLY A 153 1.56 3.23 -8.39
N TYR A 154 1.08 2.53 -7.37
CA TYR A 154 0.93 1.09 -7.40
C TYR A 154 -0.52 0.69 -7.08
N HIS A 155 -1.20 0.10 -8.05
CA HIS A 155 -2.62 -0.26 -7.93
C HIS A 155 -2.90 -1.75 -8.16
N GLY A 156 -1.88 -2.58 -8.19
CA GLY A 156 -2.01 -4.02 -8.30
C GLY A 156 -1.14 -4.66 -9.38
N SER A 157 -1.26 -5.99 -9.53
CA SER A 157 -0.48 -6.80 -10.48
C SER A 157 -1.34 -7.51 -11.54
N THR A 158 -2.67 -7.34 -11.51
CA THR A 158 -3.54 -7.70 -12.63
C THR A 158 -3.23 -6.77 -13.82
N VAL A 159 -3.66 -7.14 -15.02
CA VAL A 159 -3.43 -6.29 -16.21
C VAL A 159 -4.00 -4.88 -16.02
N ALA A 160 -5.21 -4.76 -15.45
CA ALA A 160 -5.78 -3.45 -15.16
C ALA A 160 -5.07 -2.77 -13.97
N GLY A 161 -4.82 -3.48 -12.88
CA GLY A 161 -4.09 -2.94 -11.73
C GLY A 161 -2.69 -2.44 -12.07
N ALA A 162 -1.92 -3.19 -12.87
CA ALA A 162 -0.61 -2.79 -13.36
C ALA A 162 -0.68 -1.60 -14.34
N SER A 163 -1.74 -1.55 -15.17
CA SER A 163 -1.99 -0.41 -16.07
C SER A 163 -2.36 0.86 -15.31
N LEU A 164 -3.16 0.76 -14.24
CA LEU A 164 -3.49 1.88 -13.34
C LEU A 164 -2.26 2.35 -12.58
N GLY A 165 -1.38 1.43 -12.17
CA GLY A 165 -0.07 1.77 -11.64
C GLY A 165 0.76 2.53 -12.66
N GLY A 166 1.69 3.38 -12.17
CA GLY A 166 2.56 4.19 -13.03
C GLY A 166 4.02 3.77 -12.97
N MET A 167 4.30 2.51 -12.62
CA MET A 167 5.66 1.96 -12.51
C MET A 167 6.15 1.51 -13.88
N THR A 168 7.10 2.24 -14.46
CA THR A 168 7.61 2.03 -15.84
C THR A 168 8.07 0.59 -16.07
N TYR A 169 8.80 -0.01 -15.12
CA TYR A 169 9.30 -1.38 -15.27
C TYR A 169 8.19 -2.45 -15.34
N MET A 170 7.00 -2.19 -14.77
CA MET A 170 5.84 -3.07 -14.93
C MET A 170 5.19 -2.91 -16.31
N HIS A 171 5.17 -1.69 -16.83
CA HIS A 171 4.62 -1.40 -18.15
C HIS A 171 5.46 -2.01 -19.27
N GLU A 172 6.79 -1.90 -19.19
CA GLU A 172 7.73 -2.47 -20.16
C GLU A 172 7.64 -3.99 -20.30
N GLN A 173 7.26 -4.69 -19.23
CA GLN A 173 7.13 -6.14 -19.23
C GLN A 173 5.83 -6.68 -19.85
N GLY A 174 4.85 -5.82 -20.15
CA GLY A 174 3.53 -6.29 -20.53
C GLY A 174 2.82 -5.45 -21.56
N ASP A 175 3.53 -4.55 -22.24
CA ASP A 175 2.94 -3.60 -23.18
C ASP A 175 1.77 -2.81 -22.56
N LEU A 176 2.02 -2.26 -21.36
CA LEU A 176 1.05 -1.49 -20.58
C LEU A 176 1.35 0.03 -20.67
N PRO A 177 0.38 0.88 -20.39
CA PRO A 177 -0.98 0.60 -19.92
C PRO A 177 -1.95 0.22 -21.05
N ILE A 178 -3.03 -0.50 -20.68
CA ILE A 178 -4.14 -0.75 -21.63
C ILE A 178 -4.83 0.57 -22.02
N PRO A 179 -5.51 0.63 -23.20
CA PRO A 179 -6.22 1.83 -23.64
C PRO A 179 -7.24 2.37 -22.62
N GLY A 180 -7.28 3.69 -22.48
CA GLY A 180 -8.16 4.38 -21.52
C GLY A 180 -7.58 4.52 -20.12
N ILE A 181 -6.28 4.33 -19.96
CA ILE A 181 -5.54 4.64 -18.72
C ILE A 181 -4.34 5.53 -19.07
N THR A 182 -4.12 6.58 -18.29
CA THR A 182 -3.01 7.52 -18.48
C THR A 182 -2.49 8.05 -17.15
N HIS A 183 -1.30 8.61 -17.15
CA HIS A 183 -0.58 9.01 -15.94
C HIS A 183 -0.15 10.46 -15.99
N ILE A 184 -0.25 11.12 -14.83
CA ILE A 184 0.29 12.47 -14.59
C ILE A 184 1.52 12.41 -13.68
N ALA A 185 2.18 13.54 -13.46
CA ALA A 185 3.28 13.65 -12.50
C ALA A 185 2.86 13.20 -11.09
N GLN A 186 3.82 12.64 -10.36
CA GLN A 186 3.67 12.30 -8.95
C GLN A 186 4.01 13.51 -8.07
N PRO A 187 3.48 13.64 -6.84
CA PRO A 187 3.79 14.75 -5.95
C PRO A 187 5.11 14.53 -5.18
N TYR A 188 6.20 14.20 -5.87
CA TYR A 188 7.50 13.84 -5.29
C TYR A 188 8.47 15.02 -5.34
N TRP A 189 8.30 15.96 -4.41
CA TRP A 189 9.08 17.21 -4.39
C TRP A 189 10.59 16.98 -4.28
N PHE A 190 11.05 16.10 -3.38
CA PHE A 190 12.49 15.89 -3.17
C PHE A 190 13.21 15.46 -4.46
N GLY A 191 12.60 14.58 -5.25
CA GLY A 191 13.21 14.05 -6.48
C GLY A 191 12.89 14.84 -7.75
N GLU A 192 11.78 15.59 -7.79
CA GLU A 192 11.26 16.21 -9.01
C GLU A 192 10.99 17.72 -8.88
N GLY A 193 11.08 18.29 -7.65
CA GLY A 193 10.74 19.69 -7.39
C GLY A 193 11.73 20.71 -7.98
N GLY A 194 12.96 20.30 -8.30
CA GLY A 194 13.97 21.25 -8.77
C GLY A 194 14.17 22.40 -7.80
N ASP A 195 14.07 23.63 -8.30
CA ASP A 195 14.20 24.86 -7.50
C ASP A 195 12.88 25.33 -6.88
N MET A 196 11.75 24.67 -7.17
CA MET A 196 10.45 25.01 -6.59
C MET A 196 10.42 24.71 -5.09
N SER A 197 9.74 25.57 -4.32
CA SER A 197 9.37 25.24 -2.96
C SER A 197 8.39 24.04 -2.92
N PRO A 198 8.22 23.35 -1.78
CA PRO A 198 7.25 22.28 -1.66
C PRO A 198 5.84 22.68 -2.09
N ASP A 199 5.38 23.87 -1.67
CA ASP A 199 4.03 24.37 -1.98
C ASP A 199 3.86 24.69 -3.46
N GLU A 200 4.83 25.36 -4.10
CA GLU A 200 4.80 25.62 -5.54
C GLU A 200 4.76 24.31 -6.34
N PHE A 201 5.58 23.34 -5.95
CA PHE A 201 5.60 22.03 -6.60
C PHE A 201 4.30 21.26 -6.38
N GLY A 202 3.70 21.32 -5.18
CA GLY A 202 2.43 20.69 -4.88
C GLY A 202 1.30 21.21 -5.79
N VAL A 203 1.21 22.53 -5.96
CA VAL A 203 0.26 23.16 -6.90
C VAL A 203 0.56 22.77 -8.34
N TRP A 204 1.82 22.81 -8.75
CA TRP A 204 2.23 22.41 -10.11
C TRP A 204 1.85 20.95 -10.40
N ALA A 205 2.19 20.03 -9.50
CA ALA A 205 1.88 18.60 -9.65
C ALA A 205 0.37 18.33 -9.70
N ALA A 206 -0.42 19.05 -8.90
CA ALA A 206 -1.88 18.96 -8.94
C ALA A 206 -2.46 19.49 -10.23
N ASN A 207 -1.93 20.61 -10.76
CA ASN A 207 -2.38 21.19 -12.04
C ASN A 207 -2.16 20.27 -13.24
N GLN A 208 -1.21 19.30 -13.16
CA GLN A 208 -1.05 18.28 -14.18
C GLN A 208 -2.32 17.44 -14.39
N LEU A 209 -3.18 17.33 -13.36
CA LEU A 209 -4.48 16.69 -13.50
C LEU A 209 -5.41 17.53 -14.39
N GLU A 210 -5.51 18.84 -14.14
CA GLU A 210 -6.34 19.73 -14.96
C GLU A 210 -5.87 19.79 -16.42
N GLU A 211 -4.56 19.94 -16.63
CA GLU A 211 -3.96 19.93 -17.96
C GLU A 211 -4.29 18.65 -18.73
N LYS A 212 -4.17 17.48 -18.06
CA LYS A 212 -4.48 16.18 -18.66
C LYS A 212 -5.97 16.00 -18.97
N ILE A 213 -6.86 16.48 -18.12
CA ILE A 213 -8.32 16.48 -18.37
C ILE A 213 -8.65 17.30 -19.63
N LEU A 214 -8.07 18.49 -19.75
CA LEU A 214 -8.29 19.36 -20.91
C LEU A 214 -7.69 18.80 -22.19
N GLU A 215 -6.51 18.17 -22.11
CA GLU A 215 -5.86 17.48 -23.24
C GLU A 215 -6.73 16.33 -23.78
N LEU A 216 -7.29 15.52 -22.89
CA LEU A 216 -8.11 14.35 -23.26
C LEU A 216 -9.54 14.71 -23.67
N GLY A 217 -10.01 15.86 -23.23
CA GLY A 217 -11.42 16.27 -23.30
C GLY A 217 -12.23 15.83 -22.08
N VAL A 218 -12.92 16.77 -21.45
CA VAL A 218 -13.69 16.59 -20.20
C VAL A 218 -14.67 15.42 -20.30
N ASP A 219 -15.31 15.23 -21.46
CA ASP A 219 -16.32 14.19 -21.70
C ASP A 219 -15.72 12.78 -21.86
N THR A 220 -14.39 12.62 -21.76
CA THR A 220 -13.73 11.32 -21.88
C THR A 220 -13.19 10.79 -20.56
N VAL A 221 -12.96 11.66 -19.57
CA VAL A 221 -12.36 11.31 -18.27
C VAL A 221 -13.43 10.89 -17.29
N GLY A 222 -13.39 9.63 -16.86
CA GLY A 222 -14.35 9.07 -15.91
C GLY A 222 -13.91 9.15 -14.47
N ALA A 223 -12.62 8.97 -14.18
CA ALA A 223 -12.13 9.01 -12.81
C ALA A 223 -10.64 9.42 -12.73
N PHE A 224 -10.27 9.89 -11.55
CA PHE A 224 -8.89 9.98 -11.08
C PHE A 224 -8.69 9.00 -9.93
N ILE A 225 -7.65 8.15 -10.00
CA ILE A 225 -7.27 7.23 -8.91
C ILE A 225 -5.94 7.65 -8.31
N ALA A 226 -5.86 7.63 -6.98
CA ALA A 226 -4.63 7.98 -6.27
C ALA A 226 -4.56 7.35 -4.87
N GLU A 227 -3.37 6.93 -4.46
CA GLU A 227 -3.04 6.64 -3.06
C GLU A 227 -2.99 7.96 -2.27
N PRO A 228 -3.53 8.08 -1.05
CA PRO A 228 -3.33 9.29 -0.23
C PRO A 228 -1.85 9.64 -0.03
N ILE A 229 -1.03 8.61 0.19
CA ILE A 229 0.44 8.63 0.18
C ILE A 229 0.89 7.48 -0.72
N GLN A 230 1.73 7.75 -1.73
CA GLN A 230 2.23 6.68 -2.59
C GLN A 230 3.20 5.78 -1.84
N GLY A 231 2.72 4.61 -1.41
CA GLY A 231 3.51 3.72 -0.56
C GLY A 231 4.63 3.02 -1.32
N ALA A 232 4.28 2.18 -2.29
CA ALA A 232 5.23 1.36 -3.06
C ALA A 232 6.18 2.20 -3.93
N GLY A 233 5.79 3.41 -4.32
CA GLY A 233 6.60 4.36 -5.06
C GLY A 233 7.72 5.02 -4.24
N GLY A 234 7.77 4.79 -2.91
CA GLY A 234 8.83 5.33 -2.05
C GLY A 234 8.34 6.15 -0.85
N VAL A 235 7.14 5.87 -0.34
CA VAL A 235 6.46 6.67 0.70
C VAL A 235 6.49 8.16 0.32
N ILE A 236 5.91 8.46 -0.84
CA ILE A 236 5.82 9.82 -1.35
C ILE A 236 4.67 10.54 -0.66
N VAL A 237 5.03 11.36 0.31
CA VAL A 237 4.10 12.25 1.01
C VAL A 237 3.91 13.49 0.15
N PRO A 238 2.68 13.80 -0.31
CA PRO A 238 2.43 14.97 -1.13
C PRO A 238 2.64 16.26 -0.31
N PRO A 239 3.13 17.36 -0.92
CA PRO A 239 3.12 18.68 -0.28
C PRO A 239 1.71 19.10 0.16
N ASP A 240 1.61 19.92 1.20
CA ASP A 240 0.32 20.31 1.80
C ASP A 240 -0.63 21.01 0.80
N SER A 241 -0.10 21.70 -0.20
CA SER A 241 -0.86 22.36 -1.26
C SER A 241 -1.45 21.41 -2.31
N TYR A 242 -1.00 20.14 -2.37
CA TYR A 242 -1.39 19.20 -3.44
C TYR A 242 -2.87 18.78 -3.36
N TRP A 243 -3.30 18.20 -2.23
CA TRP A 243 -4.65 17.68 -2.10
C TRP A 243 -5.75 18.77 -2.14
N PRO A 244 -5.59 19.95 -1.53
CA PRO A 244 -6.54 21.04 -1.71
C PRO A 244 -6.78 21.39 -3.18
N ARG A 245 -5.70 21.49 -3.98
CA ARG A 245 -5.81 21.80 -5.40
C ARG A 245 -6.44 20.65 -6.22
N ILE A 246 -6.13 19.39 -5.91
CA ILE A 246 -6.79 18.22 -6.52
C ILE A 246 -8.30 18.25 -6.28
N LYS A 247 -8.74 18.54 -5.03
CA LYS A 247 -10.16 18.63 -4.68
C LYS A 247 -10.90 19.69 -5.52
N GLU A 248 -10.29 20.87 -5.70
CA GLU A 248 -10.84 21.93 -6.55
C GLU A 248 -11.02 21.49 -8.01
N ILE A 249 -10.00 20.82 -8.58
CA ILE A 249 -10.04 20.33 -9.97
C ILE A 249 -11.14 19.28 -10.14
N LEU A 250 -11.21 18.30 -9.23
CA LEU A 250 -12.21 17.23 -9.31
C LEU A 250 -13.64 17.76 -9.20
N ALA A 251 -13.87 18.72 -8.31
CA ALA A 251 -15.19 19.37 -8.16
C ALA A 251 -15.59 20.15 -9.42
N LYS A 252 -14.60 20.75 -10.13
CA LYS A 252 -14.85 21.54 -11.35
C LYS A 252 -15.31 20.68 -12.54
N TYR A 253 -14.82 19.45 -12.67
CA TYR A 253 -14.97 18.66 -13.90
C TYR A 253 -15.91 17.45 -13.78
N ASP A 254 -16.66 17.28 -12.68
CA ASP A 254 -17.57 16.14 -12.45
C ASP A 254 -16.86 14.79 -12.76
N ILE A 255 -15.72 14.55 -12.13
CA ILE A 255 -14.89 13.35 -12.28
C ILE A 255 -14.92 12.56 -10.99
N LEU A 256 -15.13 11.24 -11.08
CA LEU A 256 -15.09 10.39 -9.90
C LEU A 256 -13.67 10.37 -9.30
N PHE A 257 -13.58 10.49 -7.99
CA PHE A 257 -12.34 10.31 -7.26
C PHE A 257 -12.32 8.94 -6.59
N VAL A 258 -11.24 8.20 -6.81
CA VAL A 258 -10.97 6.89 -6.19
C VAL A 258 -9.73 6.99 -5.32
N ALA A 259 -9.87 6.78 -4.03
CA ALA A 259 -8.73 6.69 -3.13
C ALA A 259 -8.28 5.22 -3.03
N ASP A 260 -7.03 4.94 -3.38
CA ASP A 260 -6.44 3.62 -3.09
C ASP A 260 -5.92 3.60 -1.66
N GLU A 261 -6.72 3.05 -0.76
CA GLU A 261 -6.46 2.95 0.68
C GLU A 261 -5.79 1.62 1.08
N VAL A 262 -5.34 0.85 0.12
CA VAL A 262 -4.73 -0.48 0.35
C VAL A 262 -3.55 -0.41 1.30
N ILE A 263 -2.76 0.68 1.31
CA ILE A 263 -1.65 0.89 2.25
C ILE A 263 -2.06 1.81 3.40
N CYS A 264 -2.72 2.94 3.10
CA CYS A 264 -3.00 3.97 4.09
C CYS A 264 -4.12 3.60 5.07
N GLY A 265 -5.04 2.72 4.67
CA GLY A 265 -6.18 2.30 5.48
C GLY A 265 -5.83 1.50 6.73
N PHE A 266 -6.81 1.42 7.63
CA PHE A 266 -6.77 0.66 8.88
C PHE A 266 -5.68 1.12 9.86
N GLY A 267 -5.54 2.45 10.04
CA GLY A 267 -4.73 3.03 11.11
C GLY A 267 -3.32 3.45 10.73
N ARG A 268 -2.88 3.23 9.48
CA ARG A 268 -1.49 3.47 9.06
C ARG A 268 -1.07 4.95 9.18
N THR A 269 -1.98 5.89 8.96
CA THR A 269 -1.74 7.34 9.07
C THR A 269 -1.99 7.92 10.48
N GLY A 270 -2.55 7.11 11.39
CA GLY A 270 -3.09 7.57 12.68
C GLY A 270 -4.59 7.84 12.62
N GLU A 271 -5.20 7.78 11.44
CA GLU A 271 -6.64 7.77 11.20
C GLU A 271 -7.06 6.42 10.63
N TRP A 272 -8.38 6.12 10.61
CA TRP A 272 -8.86 4.86 10.01
C TRP A 272 -8.47 4.74 8.55
N PHE A 273 -8.51 5.86 7.81
CA PHE A 273 -8.11 5.94 6.40
C PHE A 273 -7.26 7.18 6.14
N GLY A 274 -6.39 7.09 5.13
CA GLY A 274 -5.63 8.24 4.67
C GLY A 274 -6.53 9.35 4.11
N SER A 275 -7.73 8.96 3.65
CA SER A 275 -8.79 9.89 3.24
C SER A 275 -9.27 10.77 4.39
N ASP A 276 -9.36 10.23 5.62
CA ASP A 276 -9.69 11.02 6.80
C ASP A 276 -8.56 11.99 7.13
N PHE A 277 -7.31 11.52 7.07
CA PHE A 277 -6.13 12.33 7.38
C PHE A 277 -6.01 13.58 6.48
N TYR A 278 -6.32 13.46 5.18
CA TYR A 278 -6.25 14.55 4.21
C TYR A 278 -7.60 15.22 3.93
N ASP A 279 -8.66 14.87 4.67
CA ASP A 279 -10.04 15.32 4.40
C ASP A 279 -10.43 15.11 2.92
N LEU A 280 -10.14 13.95 2.37
CA LEU A 280 -10.53 13.57 1.01
C LEU A 280 -11.99 13.12 1.01
N LYS A 281 -12.68 13.34 -0.10
CA LYS A 281 -14.08 12.93 -0.29
C LYS A 281 -14.15 11.97 -1.50
N PRO A 282 -13.64 10.74 -1.36
CA PRO A 282 -13.66 9.79 -2.46
C PRO A 282 -15.08 9.29 -2.77
N HIS A 283 -15.32 8.97 -4.02
CA HIS A 283 -16.52 8.26 -4.47
C HIS A 283 -16.37 6.74 -4.30
N MET A 284 -15.14 6.24 -4.31
CA MET A 284 -14.78 4.85 -4.08
C MET A 284 -13.46 4.76 -3.33
N MET A 285 -13.28 3.72 -2.52
CA MET A 285 -12.01 3.44 -1.81
C MET A 285 -11.65 1.97 -1.97
N THR A 286 -10.46 1.68 -2.50
CA THR A 286 -9.94 0.31 -2.55
C THR A 286 -9.26 -0.05 -1.26
N ILE A 287 -9.61 -1.19 -0.66
CA ILE A 287 -9.08 -1.69 0.62
C ILE A 287 -8.51 -3.11 0.48
N ALA A 288 -7.49 -3.42 1.28
CA ALA A 288 -6.92 -4.75 1.45
C ALA A 288 -5.97 -4.75 2.67
N LYS A 289 -4.94 -5.57 2.67
CA LYS A 289 -3.80 -5.59 3.64
C LYS A 289 -4.21 -5.46 5.11
N GLY A 290 -4.27 -4.22 5.63
CA GLY A 290 -4.67 -3.91 7.00
C GLY A 290 -6.07 -4.42 7.37
N LEU A 291 -6.93 -4.65 6.40
CA LEU A 291 -8.28 -5.21 6.59
C LEU A 291 -8.26 -6.54 7.37
N THR A 292 -7.27 -7.40 7.11
CA THR A 292 -7.10 -8.70 7.78
C THR A 292 -5.77 -8.81 8.50
N SER A 293 -5.00 -7.73 8.60
CA SER A 293 -3.61 -7.74 9.08
C SER A 293 -2.73 -8.81 8.39
N GLY A 294 -3.07 -9.20 7.15
CA GLY A 294 -2.31 -10.18 6.39
C GLY A 294 -2.49 -11.64 6.83
N TYR A 295 -3.35 -11.93 7.80
CA TYR A 295 -3.58 -13.30 8.28
C TYR A 295 -4.27 -14.17 7.23
N VAL A 296 -5.18 -13.58 6.47
CA VAL A 296 -5.82 -14.23 5.30
C VAL A 296 -5.97 -13.20 4.18
N PRO A 297 -5.93 -13.62 2.90
CA PRO A 297 -6.13 -12.71 1.78
C PRO A 297 -7.58 -12.23 1.70
N MET A 298 -7.77 -10.91 1.65
CA MET A 298 -9.04 -10.25 1.37
C MET A 298 -8.80 -8.82 0.90
N GLY A 299 -9.70 -8.32 0.06
CA GLY A 299 -9.78 -6.94 -0.36
C GLY A 299 -11.23 -6.53 -0.61
N GLY A 300 -11.40 -5.30 -1.07
CA GLY A 300 -12.72 -4.77 -1.39
C GLY A 300 -12.65 -3.38 -2.00
N LEU A 301 -13.80 -2.94 -2.43
CA LEU A 301 -14.07 -1.58 -2.88
C LEU A 301 -15.22 -1.03 -2.05
N ILE A 302 -14.94 0.00 -1.25
CA ILE A 302 -15.99 0.75 -0.54
C ILE A 302 -16.54 1.79 -1.51
N VAL A 303 -17.86 1.91 -1.59
CA VAL A 303 -18.55 2.72 -2.58
C VAL A 303 -19.51 3.70 -1.89
N HIS A 304 -19.43 4.98 -2.29
CA HIS A 304 -20.27 6.04 -1.76
C HIS A 304 -21.74 5.87 -2.19
N ASP A 305 -22.66 6.29 -1.33
CA ASP A 305 -24.11 6.21 -1.55
C ASP A 305 -24.55 6.81 -2.89
N ASP A 306 -23.98 7.94 -3.31
CA ASP A 306 -24.33 8.60 -4.58
C ASP A 306 -23.97 7.74 -5.80
N VAL A 307 -22.88 6.96 -5.71
CA VAL A 307 -22.49 6.03 -6.77
C VAL A 307 -23.47 4.86 -6.82
N VAL A 308 -23.80 4.30 -5.65
CA VAL A 308 -24.72 3.16 -5.54
C VAL A 308 -26.13 3.56 -6.01
N ALA A 309 -26.58 4.78 -5.73
CA ALA A 309 -27.85 5.29 -6.23
C ALA A 309 -27.92 5.21 -7.77
N VAL A 310 -26.85 5.55 -8.48
CA VAL A 310 -26.77 5.41 -9.95
C VAL A 310 -26.71 3.95 -10.36
N LEU A 311 -25.89 3.13 -9.70
CA LEU A 311 -25.76 1.70 -10.03
C LEU A 311 -27.11 0.96 -9.93
N ASN A 312 -27.98 1.34 -8.98
CA ASN A 312 -29.30 0.75 -8.80
C ASN A 312 -30.24 0.93 -10.00
N GLU A 313 -29.97 1.94 -10.84
CA GLU A 313 -30.76 2.19 -12.08
C GLU A 313 -30.21 1.38 -13.27
N GLY A 314 -29.07 0.71 -13.14
CA GLY A 314 -28.34 0.12 -14.27
C GLY A 314 -28.58 -1.36 -14.56
N GLY A 315 -29.39 -2.04 -13.77
CA GLY A 315 -29.56 -3.49 -13.87
C GLY A 315 -28.33 -4.27 -13.38
N ASP A 316 -28.09 -5.46 -13.94
CA ASP A 316 -27.05 -6.36 -13.44
C ASP A 316 -25.62 -5.84 -13.69
N PHE A 317 -24.83 -5.74 -12.62
CA PHE A 317 -23.40 -5.58 -12.71
C PHE A 317 -22.71 -6.95 -12.83
N ASN A 318 -22.55 -7.44 -14.07
CA ASN A 318 -22.02 -8.77 -14.37
C ASN A 318 -20.52 -8.87 -14.08
N HIS A 319 -20.14 -8.82 -12.79
CA HIS A 319 -18.78 -8.86 -12.29
C HIS A 319 -18.71 -9.46 -10.89
N GLY A 320 -17.66 -10.23 -10.63
CA GLY A 320 -17.36 -10.81 -9.34
C GLY A 320 -16.27 -11.88 -9.46
N PHE A 321 -15.70 -12.27 -8.34
CA PHE A 321 -14.70 -13.31 -8.24
C PHE A 321 -15.25 -14.47 -7.40
N THR A 322 -14.85 -15.69 -7.70
CA THR A 322 -15.32 -16.90 -6.99
C THR A 322 -15.16 -16.77 -5.48
N TYR A 323 -14.05 -16.16 -5.03
CA TYR A 323 -13.73 -16.01 -3.60
C TYR A 323 -14.08 -14.63 -3.03
N SER A 324 -14.88 -13.82 -3.74
CA SER A 324 -15.41 -12.55 -3.22
C SER A 324 -16.10 -12.77 -1.88
N GLY A 325 -15.66 -12.04 -0.86
CA GLY A 325 -16.26 -12.10 0.47
C GLY A 325 -16.21 -13.47 1.15
N HIS A 326 -15.11 -14.23 0.97
CA HIS A 326 -14.93 -15.55 1.57
C HIS A 326 -15.29 -15.58 3.07
N PRO A 327 -16.14 -16.50 3.56
CA PRO A 327 -16.65 -16.48 4.94
C PRO A 327 -15.56 -16.43 6.01
N VAL A 328 -14.51 -17.24 5.84
CA VAL A 328 -13.37 -17.28 6.79
C VAL A 328 -12.60 -15.97 6.78
N ALA A 329 -12.37 -15.39 5.60
CA ALA A 329 -11.69 -14.10 5.50
C ALA A 329 -12.52 -12.97 6.12
N ALA A 330 -13.84 -13.00 5.95
CA ALA A 330 -14.76 -12.05 6.58
C ALA A 330 -14.74 -12.16 8.12
N ALA A 331 -14.75 -13.37 8.65
CA ALA A 331 -14.67 -13.59 10.10
C ALA A 331 -13.34 -13.09 10.70
N VAL A 332 -12.21 -13.33 10.00
CA VAL A 332 -10.91 -12.81 10.41
C VAL A 332 -10.85 -11.28 10.32
N ALA A 333 -11.40 -10.69 9.27
CA ALA A 333 -11.46 -9.23 9.12
C ALA A 333 -12.31 -8.57 10.23
N LEU A 334 -13.45 -9.16 10.58
CA LEU A 334 -14.29 -8.72 11.71
C LEU A 334 -13.50 -8.69 13.01
N GLU A 335 -12.82 -9.80 13.31
CA GLU A 335 -12.02 -9.92 14.53
C GLU A 335 -10.84 -8.92 14.52
N ASN A 336 -10.17 -8.74 13.38
CA ASN A 336 -9.11 -7.75 13.23
C ASN A 336 -9.60 -6.31 13.49
N ILE A 337 -10.75 -5.92 12.93
CA ILE A 337 -11.33 -4.58 13.17
C ILE A 337 -11.76 -4.44 14.64
N ARG A 338 -12.31 -5.50 15.25
CA ARG A 338 -12.64 -5.52 16.68
C ARG A 338 -11.40 -5.23 17.53
N ILE A 339 -10.30 -5.91 17.28
CA ILE A 339 -9.03 -5.70 17.99
C ILE A 339 -8.53 -4.26 17.79
N LEU A 340 -8.53 -3.73 16.57
CA LEU A 340 -8.12 -2.35 16.30
C LEU A 340 -8.93 -1.33 17.11
N ARG A 341 -10.24 -1.57 17.28
CA ARG A 341 -11.16 -0.72 18.07
C ARG A 341 -10.96 -0.91 19.58
N ASP A 342 -11.08 -2.15 20.07
CA ASP A 342 -11.10 -2.47 21.49
C ASP A 342 -9.78 -2.12 22.19
N GLU A 343 -8.66 -2.38 21.53
CA GLU A 343 -7.32 -2.00 22.01
C GLU A 343 -6.95 -0.56 21.66
N LYS A 344 -7.85 0.21 21.01
CA LYS A 344 -7.65 1.61 20.61
C LYS A 344 -6.35 1.82 19.84
N ILE A 345 -6.00 0.87 18.96
CA ILE A 345 -4.70 0.87 18.27
C ILE A 345 -4.59 2.10 17.38
N VAL A 346 -5.63 2.46 16.63
CA VAL A 346 -5.63 3.65 15.76
C VAL A 346 -5.40 4.92 16.57
N ASN A 347 -6.10 5.09 17.70
CA ASN A 347 -5.91 6.24 18.59
C ASN A 347 -4.49 6.29 19.16
N ARG A 348 -3.94 5.15 19.62
CA ARG A 348 -2.56 5.09 20.10
C ARG A 348 -1.55 5.43 19.00
N VAL A 349 -1.79 5.02 17.76
CA VAL A 349 -0.95 5.44 16.62
C VAL A 349 -1.01 6.95 16.47
N HIS A 350 -2.21 7.54 16.47
CA HIS A 350 -2.41 9.00 16.34
C HIS A 350 -1.66 9.77 17.45
N ASP A 351 -1.94 9.40 18.71
CA ASP A 351 -1.55 10.21 19.86
C ASP A 351 -0.09 9.98 20.30
N GLU A 352 0.44 8.75 20.12
CA GLU A 352 1.69 8.33 20.76
C GLU A 352 2.71 7.74 19.78
N THR A 353 2.33 6.64 19.08
CA THR A 353 3.30 5.81 18.35
C THR A 353 3.85 6.52 17.12
N ALA A 354 2.98 7.14 16.33
CA ALA A 354 3.38 7.85 15.12
C ALA A 354 4.20 9.11 15.43
N PRO A 355 3.78 10.02 16.36
CA PRO A 355 4.63 11.14 16.74
C PRO A 355 6.03 10.71 17.22
N TYR A 356 6.11 9.63 18.00
CA TYR A 356 7.38 9.10 18.47
C TYR A 356 8.23 8.55 17.32
N LEU A 357 7.66 7.70 16.46
CA LEU A 357 8.36 7.17 15.29
C LEU A 357 8.88 8.28 14.38
N GLN A 358 8.04 9.25 14.05
CA GLN A 358 8.42 10.36 13.17
C GLN A 358 9.53 11.23 13.79
N LYS A 359 9.49 11.46 15.10
CA LYS A 359 10.57 12.15 15.82
C LYS A 359 11.89 11.38 15.71
N ARG A 360 11.87 10.08 16.01
CA ARG A 360 13.06 9.23 15.99
C ARG A 360 13.65 9.07 14.57
N LEU A 361 12.81 8.95 13.55
CA LEU A 361 13.28 8.88 12.16
C LEU A 361 13.99 10.17 11.73
N ARG A 362 13.47 11.35 12.10
CA ARG A 362 14.11 12.63 11.77
C ARG A 362 15.52 12.76 12.32
N GLU A 363 15.87 12.07 13.40
CA GLU A 363 17.24 12.05 13.93
C GLU A 363 18.26 11.43 12.96
N LEU A 364 17.80 10.64 11.97
CA LEU A 364 18.66 10.11 10.93
C LEU A 364 19.05 11.14 9.86
N ALA A 365 18.39 12.30 9.83
CA ALA A 365 18.69 13.36 8.87
C ALA A 365 20.09 13.99 9.04
N ASP A 366 20.71 13.85 10.21
CA ASP A 366 22.08 14.30 10.45
C ASP A 366 23.14 13.42 9.76
N HIS A 367 22.79 12.16 9.41
CA HIS A 367 23.70 11.21 8.80
C HIS A 367 24.16 11.69 7.40
N PRO A 368 25.47 11.61 7.06
CA PRO A 368 25.99 12.13 5.78
C PRO A 368 25.31 11.60 4.52
N LEU A 369 24.88 10.33 4.55
CA LEU A 369 24.22 9.65 3.41
C LEU A 369 22.76 10.08 3.24
N VAL A 370 22.12 10.74 4.21
CA VAL A 370 20.69 11.02 4.22
C VAL A 370 20.38 12.43 3.72
N GLY A 371 19.72 12.54 2.58
CA GLY A 371 19.28 13.82 1.98
C GLY A 371 17.96 14.31 2.52
N GLU A 372 17.02 13.39 2.75
CA GLU A 372 15.70 13.69 3.31
C GLU A 372 15.21 12.54 4.19
N VAL A 373 14.49 12.90 5.24
CA VAL A 373 13.62 11.98 5.98
C VAL A 373 12.20 12.53 5.94
N ARG A 374 11.27 11.77 5.38
CA ARG A 374 9.84 12.14 5.34
C ARG A 374 8.96 11.03 5.86
N GLY A 375 7.77 11.35 6.29
CA GLY A 375 6.80 10.36 6.72
C GLY A 375 5.55 10.95 7.35
N VAL A 376 4.52 10.12 7.43
CA VAL A 376 3.23 10.42 8.07
C VAL A 376 2.75 9.15 8.77
N GLY A 377 2.26 9.28 9.98
CA GLY A 377 1.78 8.14 10.75
C GLY A 377 2.89 7.12 10.97
N MET A 378 2.62 5.89 10.60
CA MET A 378 3.55 4.75 10.65
C MET A 378 4.23 4.47 9.30
N LEU A 379 4.27 5.45 8.41
CA LEU A 379 5.00 5.42 7.13
C LEU A 379 6.21 6.33 7.21
N GLY A 380 7.37 5.88 6.75
CA GLY A 380 8.58 6.67 6.70
C GLY A 380 9.46 6.33 5.50
N ALA A 381 10.22 7.31 5.04
CA ALA A 381 11.22 7.17 3.99
C ALA A 381 12.49 7.93 4.33
N ILE A 382 13.63 7.36 3.94
CA ILE A 382 14.98 7.92 4.08
C ILE A 382 15.58 7.94 2.69
N GLU A 383 15.82 9.13 2.14
CA GLU A 383 16.47 9.33 0.84
C GLU A 383 17.97 9.26 0.96
N LEU A 384 18.59 8.35 0.22
CA LEU A 384 20.04 8.20 0.21
C LEU A 384 20.62 9.02 -0.94
N VAL A 385 21.60 9.89 -0.60
CA VAL A 385 22.21 10.82 -1.54
C VAL A 385 23.73 10.83 -1.42
N GLN A 386 24.40 11.13 -2.51
CA GLN A 386 25.83 11.41 -2.55
C GLN A 386 26.16 12.82 -2.02
N ASP A 387 25.27 13.76 -2.32
CA ASP A 387 25.40 15.16 -1.91
C ASP A 387 24.06 15.73 -1.49
N LYS A 388 23.98 16.21 -0.25
CA LYS A 388 22.74 16.72 0.34
C LYS A 388 22.26 18.05 -0.25
N ALA A 389 23.21 18.93 -0.59
CA ALA A 389 22.88 20.28 -1.06
C ALA A 389 22.28 20.24 -2.46
N THR A 390 22.79 19.37 -3.32
CA THR A 390 22.31 19.19 -4.69
C THR A 390 21.28 18.08 -4.85
N ARG A 391 20.99 17.32 -3.79
CA ARG A 391 20.14 16.10 -3.81
C ARG A 391 20.65 15.03 -4.78
N LYS A 392 21.95 15.07 -5.14
CA LYS A 392 22.54 14.15 -6.09
C LYS A 392 22.56 12.73 -5.54
N ARG A 393 22.02 11.77 -6.30
CA ARG A 393 22.01 10.34 -5.99
C ARG A 393 23.30 9.65 -6.44
N TYR A 394 23.53 8.44 -5.96
CA TYR A 394 24.64 7.59 -6.39
C TYR A 394 24.32 6.95 -7.75
N GLU A 395 24.97 7.42 -8.81
CA GLU A 395 24.80 6.85 -10.14
C GLU A 395 25.39 5.43 -10.23
N GLY A 396 24.56 4.46 -10.64
CA GLY A 396 24.99 3.08 -10.95
C GLY A 396 25.38 2.21 -9.75
N LYS A 397 25.51 2.75 -8.53
CA LYS A 397 25.92 1.97 -7.35
C LYS A 397 24.78 1.33 -6.57
N GLY A 398 23.52 1.79 -6.74
CA GLY A 398 22.36 1.24 -6.06
C GLY A 398 22.47 1.29 -4.53
N ALA A 399 22.70 2.49 -3.96
CA ALA A 399 22.91 2.69 -2.52
C ALA A 399 21.78 2.10 -1.67
N GLY A 400 20.53 2.20 -2.11
CA GLY A 400 19.39 1.60 -1.44
C GLY A 400 19.48 0.06 -1.36
N MET A 401 19.91 -0.61 -2.43
CA MET A 401 20.04 -2.07 -2.43
C MET A 401 21.20 -2.54 -1.54
N ILE A 402 22.29 -1.77 -1.47
CA ILE A 402 23.40 -2.02 -0.54
C ILE A 402 22.91 -1.90 0.91
N CYS A 403 22.22 -0.79 1.21
CA CYS A 403 21.63 -0.55 2.54
C CYS A 403 20.64 -1.64 2.95
N ARG A 404 19.74 -2.03 2.04
CA ARG A 404 18.79 -3.12 2.26
C ARG A 404 19.50 -4.44 2.59
N THR A 405 20.61 -4.74 1.94
CA THR A 405 21.40 -5.95 2.22
C THR A 405 21.96 -5.90 3.64
N PHE A 406 22.56 -4.79 4.04
CA PHE A 406 23.03 -4.63 5.42
C PHE A 406 21.88 -4.69 6.45
N CYS A 407 20.72 -4.13 6.14
CA CYS A 407 19.55 -4.26 7.02
C CYS A 407 19.20 -5.74 7.25
N PHE A 408 19.10 -6.54 6.20
CA PHE A 408 18.79 -7.96 6.33
C PHE A 408 19.85 -8.74 7.12
N GLU A 409 21.12 -8.42 6.93
CA GLU A 409 22.25 -9.06 7.64
C GLU A 409 22.30 -8.66 9.13
N ASN A 410 21.79 -7.48 9.47
CA ASN A 410 21.79 -6.96 10.84
C ASN A 410 20.42 -7.08 11.54
N GLY A 411 19.53 -7.95 11.05
CA GLY A 411 18.29 -8.28 11.72
C GLY A 411 17.23 -7.16 11.68
N LEU A 412 17.15 -6.43 10.56
CA LEU A 412 16.14 -5.42 10.30
C LEU A 412 15.58 -5.61 8.88
N ILE A 413 14.26 -5.56 8.71
CA ILE A 413 13.64 -5.48 7.39
C ILE A 413 13.30 -4.02 7.08
N MET A 414 13.91 -3.50 6.03
CA MET A 414 13.53 -2.28 5.34
C MET A 414 13.49 -2.56 3.83
N ARG A 415 12.70 -1.81 3.08
CA ARG A 415 12.62 -1.96 1.63
C ARG A 415 13.34 -0.80 0.94
N ALA A 416 14.10 -1.12 -0.11
CA ALA A 416 14.65 -0.12 -1.03
C ALA A 416 13.71 0.09 -2.23
N VAL A 417 13.46 1.35 -2.57
CA VAL A 417 12.80 1.80 -3.80
C VAL A 417 13.77 2.76 -4.48
N GLY A 418 14.56 2.24 -5.45
CA GLY A 418 15.76 2.95 -5.88
C GLY A 418 16.69 3.18 -4.68
N ASP A 419 17.09 4.43 -4.47
CA ASP A 419 17.90 4.84 -3.32
C ASP A 419 17.08 5.43 -2.15
N THR A 420 15.79 5.13 -2.10
CA THR A 420 14.91 5.46 -0.97
C THR A 420 14.71 4.23 -0.10
N MET A 421 15.07 4.31 1.17
CA MET A 421 14.77 3.27 2.17
C MET A 421 13.45 3.57 2.83
N ILE A 422 12.50 2.63 2.78
CA ILE A 422 11.15 2.82 3.32
C ILE A 422 10.88 1.92 4.53
N ILE A 423 10.08 2.44 5.44
CA ILE A 423 9.72 1.85 6.73
C ILE A 423 8.22 1.94 6.92
N SER A 424 7.63 0.87 7.42
CA SER A 424 6.21 0.81 7.80
C SER A 424 5.99 -0.35 8.79
N PRO A 425 6.42 -0.23 10.04
CA PRO A 425 6.33 -1.32 11.02
C PRO A 425 4.87 -1.64 11.40
N PRO A 426 4.59 -2.76 12.06
CA PRO A 426 3.30 -3.03 12.67
C PRO A 426 2.85 -1.88 13.59
N LEU A 427 1.55 -1.58 13.62
CA LEU A 427 1.01 -0.46 14.41
C LEU A 427 1.19 -0.65 15.94
N VAL A 428 1.38 -1.89 16.36
CA VAL A 428 1.55 -2.29 17.76
C VAL A 428 2.98 -2.17 18.26
N ILE A 429 3.91 -1.71 17.43
CA ILE A 429 5.32 -1.52 17.82
C ILE A 429 5.44 -0.60 19.02
N SER A 430 6.26 -0.99 20.00
CA SER A 430 6.53 -0.19 21.20
C SER A 430 7.61 0.87 20.94
N GLN A 431 7.73 1.86 21.84
CA GLN A 431 8.79 2.87 21.77
C GLN A 431 10.19 2.23 21.82
N ALA A 432 10.40 1.20 22.66
CA ALA A 432 11.68 0.49 22.74
C ALA A 432 12.04 -0.22 21.43
N GLU A 433 11.05 -0.80 20.75
CA GLU A 433 11.24 -1.42 19.43
C GLU A 433 11.46 -0.39 18.33
N ILE A 434 10.85 0.80 18.42
CA ILE A 434 11.15 1.95 17.54
C ILE A 434 12.61 2.40 17.75
N ASP A 435 13.09 2.46 18.99
CA ASP A 435 14.49 2.78 19.29
C ASP A 435 15.45 1.74 18.71
N GLU A 436 15.12 0.46 18.82
CA GLU A 436 15.88 -0.63 18.19
C GLU A 436 15.89 -0.46 16.66
N LEU A 437 14.73 -0.18 16.04
CA LEU A 437 14.61 0.02 14.60
C LEU A 437 15.51 1.15 14.11
N VAL A 438 15.44 2.33 14.75
CA VAL A 438 16.22 3.52 14.35
C VAL A 438 17.72 3.30 14.59
N THR A 439 18.09 2.64 15.69
CA THR A 439 19.49 2.31 15.98
C THR A 439 20.08 1.38 14.92
N LYS A 440 19.36 0.32 14.56
CA LYS A 440 19.75 -0.61 13.49
C LYS A 440 19.81 0.08 12.12
N ALA A 441 18.83 0.94 11.81
CA ALA A 441 18.82 1.72 10.57
C ALA A 441 20.06 2.61 10.47
N ARG A 442 20.44 3.34 11.54
CA ARG A 442 21.66 4.16 11.58
C ARG A 442 22.92 3.31 11.35
N GLN A 443 23.05 2.19 12.05
CA GLN A 443 24.17 1.26 11.85
C GLN A 443 24.26 0.80 10.38
N CYS A 444 23.14 0.48 9.75
CA CYS A 444 23.11 0.05 8.34
C CYS A 444 23.47 1.20 7.39
N LEU A 445 23.10 2.44 7.72
CA LEU A 445 23.53 3.64 6.99
C LEU A 445 25.06 3.83 7.08
N ASP A 446 25.66 3.66 8.28
CA ASP A 446 27.12 3.73 8.47
C ASP A 446 27.84 2.69 7.60
N LEU A 447 27.38 1.42 7.63
CA LEU A 447 27.92 0.34 6.80
C LEU A 447 27.78 0.63 5.31
N THR A 448 26.65 1.20 4.91
CA THR A 448 26.37 1.58 3.51
C THR A 448 27.32 2.68 3.06
N LEU A 449 27.50 3.72 3.87
CA LEU A 449 28.42 4.81 3.57
C LEU A 449 29.86 4.30 3.38
N ALA A 450 30.32 3.44 4.28
CA ALA A 450 31.65 2.83 4.18
C ALA A 450 31.82 2.01 2.89
N ALA A 451 30.81 1.21 2.51
CA ALA A 451 30.81 0.42 1.28
C ALA A 451 30.75 1.25 -0.01
N LEU A 452 30.17 2.46 0.04
CA LEU A 452 30.11 3.36 -1.11
C LEU A 452 31.42 4.17 -1.32
N GLN A 453 32.23 4.30 -0.26
CA GLN A 453 33.51 5.03 -0.28
C GLN A 453 34.72 4.14 -0.61
N GLY A 454 34.60 2.83 -0.40
CA GLY A 454 35.62 1.82 -0.75
C GLY A 454 35.44 1.31 -2.16
#